data_f47fda327fb2592d98e09fc2f02389af
#
_entry.id   f47fda327fb2592d98e09fc2f02389af
#
_cell.length_a   1.000
_cell.length_b   1.000
_cell.length_c   1.000
_cell.angle_alpha   90.00
_cell.angle_beta   90.00
_cell.angle_gamma   90.00
#
_symmetry.space_group_name_H-M   'P 1'
#
loop_
_entity.id
_entity.type
_entity.pdbx_description
1 polymer ?
#
loop_
_entity_poly.entity_id
_entity_poly.type
_entity_poly.pdbx_seq_one_letter_code
_entity_poly.pdbx_strand_id
1 'polypeptide(L)'
;MAIGDIIVGIDIGTSKVCCCLGQINKFNQVEILNSSSVACEGLKKGKIVSQDAVARAIRFAVSDIEATQDFIIKSAYVNILGMYVSVFKTKHSIKLEDKYAGVTQKDIDTIIKSVGKIQIPEGQQIIDIVPSKFITDSRVTDDPIGIFTDYLEAELDVVIADKSVVKNIGMSMQKAGLQIDGIVTNGFAVKDIVLSEEEKSQGVLLLDIGDGSVDISVFKNNGILYTDTIPVGGDTITNDISIGLEISYQEADKLKKQYGLARVSYIDNDYSITLSTYNGDAKTKTIKCSELVEIIEARVEEIFMMIRERLVENGLQNSINSCVISGQGINSINKSEKTAEDILKIPVRFGNSKTANLIKPECLGAYGIVKYVSNIKHSKNIGSKVQQDVEQTFFENVIQSFKTLLGSKTDKLKK
;
A
#
# COMPACT_ATOMS: atom_id res chain seq x y z
N MET A 1 -11.96 -23.72 20.43
CA MET A 1 -11.07 -22.54 20.53
C MET A 1 -11.85 -21.37 19.97
N ALA A 2 -11.93 -20.25 20.67
CA ALA A 2 -12.52 -19.05 20.07
C ALA A 2 -11.65 -18.68 18.86
N ILE A 3 -12.24 -18.63 17.67
CA ILE A 3 -11.57 -18.19 16.44
C ILE A 3 -11.28 -16.71 16.66
N GLY A 4 -10.00 -16.34 16.75
CA GLY A 4 -9.60 -14.93 16.81
C GLY A 4 -10.06 -14.19 15.53
N ASP A 5 -10.13 -12.86 15.57
CA ASP A 5 -10.57 -12.06 14.44
C ASP A 5 -9.74 -12.33 13.19
N ILE A 6 -10.39 -12.78 12.14
CA ILE A 6 -9.79 -13.01 10.83
C ILE A 6 -9.78 -11.71 10.04
N ILE A 7 -8.66 -11.43 9.39
CA ILE A 7 -8.47 -10.27 8.50
C ILE A 7 -7.95 -10.79 7.16
N VAL A 8 -8.62 -10.39 6.08
CA VAL A 8 -8.18 -10.69 4.72
C VAL A 8 -7.77 -9.39 4.04
N GLY A 9 -6.53 -9.35 3.54
CA GLY A 9 -5.98 -8.24 2.76
C GLY A 9 -5.80 -8.66 1.31
N ILE A 10 -6.29 -7.85 0.38
CA ILE A 10 -6.10 -8.04 -1.07
C ILE A 10 -5.36 -6.85 -1.63
N ASP A 11 -4.21 -7.10 -2.23
CA ASP A 11 -3.41 -6.13 -2.96
C ASP A 11 -3.58 -6.35 -4.46
N ILE A 12 -4.23 -5.39 -5.12
CA ILE A 12 -4.47 -5.39 -6.57
C ILE A 12 -3.36 -4.61 -7.24
N GLY A 13 -2.34 -5.32 -7.70
CA GLY A 13 -1.19 -4.76 -8.41
C GLY A 13 -1.32 -4.84 -9.93
N THR A 14 -0.41 -4.19 -10.66
CA THR A 14 -0.41 -4.12 -12.13
C THR A 14 -0.15 -5.48 -12.78
N SER A 15 0.76 -6.28 -12.21
CA SER A 15 1.16 -7.59 -12.76
C SER A 15 0.51 -8.77 -12.04
N LYS A 16 0.03 -8.58 -10.83
CA LYS A 16 -0.51 -9.64 -9.96
C LYS A 16 -1.53 -9.11 -8.96
N VAL A 17 -2.36 -10.03 -8.48
CA VAL A 17 -3.19 -9.84 -7.28
C VAL A 17 -2.63 -10.74 -6.18
N CYS A 18 -2.38 -10.17 -5.03
CA CYS A 18 -1.98 -10.91 -3.84
C CYS A 18 -3.11 -10.90 -2.81
N CYS A 19 -3.36 -12.06 -2.19
CA CYS A 19 -4.27 -12.20 -1.07
C CYS A 19 -3.51 -12.71 0.15
N CYS A 20 -3.76 -12.13 1.32
CA CYS A 20 -3.15 -12.53 2.58
C CYS A 20 -4.23 -12.73 3.64
N LEU A 21 -4.18 -13.87 4.31
CA LEU A 21 -5.05 -14.24 5.42
C LEU A 21 -4.29 -14.13 6.73
N GLY A 22 -4.75 -13.29 7.63
CA GLY A 22 -4.21 -13.16 8.98
C GLY A 22 -5.26 -13.38 10.04
N GLN A 23 -4.80 -13.76 11.23
CA GLN A 23 -5.61 -13.93 12.43
C GLN A 23 -4.98 -13.15 13.59
N ILE A 24 -5.79 -12.46 14.37
CA ILE A 24 -5.34 -11.82 15.60
C ILE A 24 -5.31 -12.87 16.69
N ASN A 25 -4.12 -13.13 17.26
CA ASN A 25 -3.96 -14.11 18.34
C ASN A 25 -4.33 -13.50 19.71
N LYS A 26 -4.30 -14.33 20.76
CA LYS A 26 -4.62 -13.94 22.15
C LYS A 26 -3.68 -12.88 22.75
N PHE A 27 -2.55 -12.60 22.10
CA PHE A 27 -1.60 -11.55 22.48
C PHE A 27 -1.79 -10.27 21.65
N ASN A 28 -2.90 -10.17 20.89
CA ASN A 28 -3.20 -9.08 19.97
C ASN A 28 -2.13 -8.90 18.87
N GLN A 29 -1.43 -9.96 18.50
CA GLN A 29 -0.48 -9.97 17.39
C GLN A 29 -1.14 -10.64 16.19
N VAL A 30 -0.87 -10.12 15.01
CA VAL A 30 -1.33 -10.75 13.78
C VAL A 30 -0.40 -11.89 13.40
N GLU A 31 -0.98 -13.07 13.21
CA GLU A 31 -0.33 -14.25 12.64
C GLU A 31 -0.84 -14.46 11.22
N ILE A 32 0.08 -14.65 10.27
CA ILE A 32 -0.29 -14.96 8.88
C ILE A 32 -0.54 -16.45 8.77
N LEU A 33 -1.75 -16.78 8.34
CA LEU A 33 -2.17 -18.16 8.14
C LEU A 33 -1.85 -18.67 6.75
N ASN A 34 -2.04 -17.82 5.72
CA ASN A 34 -1.73 -18.16 4.34
C ASN A 34 -1.63 -16.91 3.46
N SER A 35 -0.98 -17.05 2.31
CA SER A 35 -0.94 -16.03 1.26
C SER A 35 -0.90 -16.64 -0.14
N SER A 36 -1.56 -16.00 -1.11
CA SER A 36 -1.57 -16.40 -2.51
C SER A 36 -1.27 -15.21 -3.41
N SER A 37 -0.58 -15.49 -4.53
CA SER A 37 -0.24 -14.50 -5.56
C SER A 37 -0.61 -15.07 -6.92
N VAL A 38 -1.43 -14.33 -7.68
CA VAL A 38 -1.95 -14.73 -8.98
C VAL A 38 -1.69 -13.63 -10.00
N ALA A 39 -1.18 -14.00 -11.18
CA ALA A 39 -0.94 -13.05 -12.26
C ALA A 39 -2.25 -12.33 -12.66
N CYS A 40 -2.18 -11.04 -12.94
CA CYS A 40 -3.31 -10.21 -13.30
C CYS A 40 -2.98 -9.30 -14.48
N GLU A 41 -3.73 -9.43 -15.57
CA GLU A 41 -3.65 -8.55 -16.74
C GLU A 41 -4.76 -7.49 -16.75
N GLY A 42 -5.50 -7.36 -15.65
CA GLY A 42 -6.65 -6.46 -15.55
C GLY A 42 -6.31 -5.01 -15.24
N LEU A 43 -5.04 -4.70 -14.91
CA LEU A 43 -4.54 -3.34 -14.68
C LEU A 43 -3.50 -2.96 -15.73
N LYS A 44 -3.53 -1.69 -16.14
CA LYS A 44 -2.46 -1.06 -16.93
C LYS A 44 -2.16 0.32 -16.37
N LYS A 45 -0.89 0.57 -16.05
CA LYS A 45 -0.43 1.87 -15.51
C LYS A 45 -1.31 2.36 -14.34
N GLY A 46 -1.60 1.45 -13.40
CA GLY A 46 -2.41 1.75 -12.22
C GLY A 46 -3.93 1.84 -12.45
N LYS A 47 -4.42 1.72 -13.69
CA LYS A 47 -5.85 1.75 -14.03
C LYS A 47 -6.41 0.36 -14.23
N ILE A 48 -7.58 0.07 -13.65
CA ILE A 48 -8.36 -1.14 -13.97
C ILE A 48 -8.92 -0.98 -15.40
N VAL A 49 -8.39 -1.78 -16.33
CA VAL A 49 -8.83 -1.82 -17.73
C VAL A 49 -9.79 -2.99 -17.99
N SER A 50 -9.80 -4.00 -17.13
CA SER A 50 -10.72 -5.13 -17.17
C SER A 50 -11.11 -5.58 -15.77
N GLN A 51 -12.32 -5.22 -15.34
CA GLN A 51 -12.87 -5.66 -14.04
C GLN A 51 -13.00 -7.20 -13.98
N ASP A 52 -13.32 -7.86 -15.11
CA ASP A 52 -13.47 -9.31 -15.17
C ASP A 52 -12.13 -10.03 -15.00
N ALA A 53 -11.04 -9.49 -15.57
CA ALA A 53 -9.70 -10.04 -15.37
C ALA A 53 -9.25 -9.89 -13.90
N VAL A 54 -9.47 -8.71 -13.30
CA VAL A 54 -9.19 -8.47 -11.87
C VAL A 54 -10.01 -9.40 -10.99
N ALA A 55 -11.33 -9.52 -11.25
CA ALA A 55 -12.21 -10.40 -10.48
C ALA A 55 -11.80 -11.86 -10.54
N ARG A 56 -11.36 -12.35 -11.73
CA ARG A 56 -10.83 -13.72 -11.86
C ARG A 56 -9.56 -13.91 -11.03
N ALA A 57 -8.62 -12.98 -11.11
CA ALA A 57 -7.37 -13.06 -10.34
C ALA A 57 -7.64 -13.07 -8.83
N ILE A 58 -8.55 -12.19 -8.35
CA ILE A 58 -8.98 -12.16 -6.95
C ILE A 58 -9.58 -13.51 -6.55
N ARG A 59 -10.50 -14.04 -7.35
CA ARG A 59 -11.17 -15.32 -7.06
C ARG A 59 -10.18 -16.47 -6.97
N PHE A 60 -9.19 -16.54 -7.88
CA PHE A 60 -8.16 -17.57 -7.83
C PHE A 60 -7.30 -17.42 -6.57
N ALA A 61 -6.83 -16.19 -6.25
CA ALA A 61 -6.02 -15.96 -5.06
C ALA A 61 -6.77 -16.32 -3.76
N VAL A 62 -8.07 -16.02 -3.69
CA VAL A 62 -8.93 -16.37 -2.55
C VAL A 62 -9.16 -17.89 -2.48
N SER A 63 -9.48 -18.54 -3.61
CA SER A 63 -9.72 -19.99 -3.66
C SER A 63 -8.48 -20.80 -3.25
N ASP A 64 -7.26 -20.33 -3.61
CA ASP A 64 -6.03 -20.98 -3.18
C ASP A 64 -5.87 -20.96 -1.64
N ILE A 65 -6.32 -19.88 -1.00
CA ILE A 65 -6.31 -19.77 0.46
C ILE A 65 -7.39 -20.66 1.07
N GLU A 66 -8.63 -20.59 0.55
CA GLU A 66 -9.77 -21.38 1.02
C GLU A 66 -9.52 -22.90 0.92
N ALA A 67 -8.76 -23.33 -0.09
CA ALA A 67 -8.40 -24.75 -0.25
C ALA A 67 -7.60 -25.32 0.95
N THR A 68 -7.02 -24.46 1.76
CA THR A 68 -6.24 -24.83 2.97
C THR A 68 -6.95 -24.47 4.26
N GLN A 69 -8.18 -23.97 4.21
CA GLN A 69 -8.96 -23.51 5.35
C GLN A 69 -10.34 -24.16 5.35
N ASP A 70 -10.94 -24.28 6.54
CA ASP A 70 -12.28 -24.87 6.71
C ASP A 70 -13.41 -23.82 6.64
N PHE A 71 -13.15 -22.67 6.02
CA PHE A 71 -14.15 -21.58 5.89
C PHE A 71 -14.04 -20.83 4.57
N ILE A 72 -15.13 -20.16 4.20
CA ILE A 72 -15.24 -19.36 2.99
C ILE A 72 -15.01 -17.90 3.31
N ILE A 73 -14.14 -17.23 2.53
CA ILE A 73 -13.87 -15.79 2.63
C ILE A 73 -15.00 -15.03 1.94
N LYS A 74 -15.71 -14.18 2.71
CA LYS A 74 -16.86 -13.40 2.21
C LYS A 74 -16.54 -11.93 1.99
N SER A 75 -15.52 -11.42 2.66
CA SER A 75 -15.13 -10.02 2.59
C SER A 75 -13.64 -9.84 2.80
N ALA A 76 -13.09 -8.71 2.36
CA ALA A 76 -11.69 -8.37 2.49
C ALA A 76 -11.46 -6.86 2.48
N TYR A 77 -10.34 -6.42 3.03
CA TYR A 77 -9.76 -5.11 2.83
C TYR A 77 -8.95 -5.09 1.53
N VAL A 78 -8.98 -3.98 0.80
CA VAL A 78 -8.34 -3.87 -0.50
C VAL A 78 -7.53 -2.58 -0.60
N ASN A 79 -6.45 -2.60 -1.38
CA ASN A 79 -5.63 -1.43 -1.61
C ASN A 79 -6.21 -0.42 -2.61
N ILE A 80 -5.69 0.80 -2.54
CA ILE A 80 -5.83 1.83 -3.57
C ILE A 80 -4.48 2.53 -3.79
N LEU A 81 -4.15 2.84 -5.04
CA LEU A 81 -2.91 3.52 -5.40
C LEU A 81 -2.94 5.00 -5.00
N GLY A 82 -1.78 5.53 -4.63
CA GLY A 82 -1.61 6.90 -4.15
C GLY A 82 -2.09 7.98 -5.12
N MET A 83 -1.95 7.77 -6.43
CA MET A 83 -2.38 8.73 -7.46
C MET A 83 -3.89 9.04 -7.46
N TYR A 84 -4.70 8.19 -6.83
CA TYR A 84 -6.16 8.35 -6.73
C TYR A 84 -6.60 8.87 -5.37
N VAL A 85 -5.64 9.21 -4.54
CA VAL A 85 -5.86 9.58 -3.14
C VAL A 85 -5.34 11.00 -2.91
N SER A 86 -6.04 11.76 -2.10
CA SER A 86 -5.56 13.02 -1.55
C SER A 86 -5.72 13.01 -0.05
N VAL A 87 -4.82 13.69 0.63
CA VAL A 87 -4.85 13.80 2.09
C VAL A 87 -4.88 15.25 2.49
N PHE A 88 -5.75 15.60 3.41
CA PHE A 88 -5.73 16.92 4.03
C PHE A 88 -5.85 16.80 5.55
N LYS A 89 -5.26 17.75 6.25
CA LYS A 89 -5.26 17.79 7.70
C LYS A 89 -6.42 18.60 8.24
N THR A 90 -7.01 18.12 9.31
CA THR A 90 -8.01 18.87 10.07
C THR A 90 -7.78 18.68 11.56
N LYS A 91 -8.38 19.58 12.36
CA LYS A 91 -8.38 19.49 13.83
C LYS A 91 -9.79 19.47 14.31
N HIS A 92 -10.07 18.58 15.23
CA HIS A 92 -11.36 18.49 15.89
C HIS A 92 -11.17 18.29 17.38
N SER A 93 -12.03 18.94 18.17
CA SER A 93 -12.03 18.82 19.62
C SER A 93 -13.40 18.45 20.14
N ILE A 94 -13.43 17.71 21.22
CA ILE A 94 -14.62 17.41 22.00
C ILE A 94 -14.37 17.76 23.46
N LYS A 95 -15.45 18.16 24.16
CA LYS A 95 -15.47 18.26 25.62
C LYS A 95 -15.83 16.88 26.17
N LEU A 96 -15.07 16.37 27.13
CA LEU A 96 -15.40 15.09 27.76
C LEU A 96 -16.58 15.25 28.71
N GLU A 97 -17.46 14.27 28.72
CA GLU A 97 -18.63 14.25 29.61
C GLU A 97 -18.22 14.04 31.06
N ASP A 98 -17.21 13.18 31.29
CA ASP A 98 -16.63 12.91 32.61
C ASP A 98 -15.09 13.03 32.54
N LYS A 99 -14.58 14.16 33.00
CA LYS A 99 -13.15 14.42 33.06
C LYS A 99 -12.38 13.53 34.04
N TYR A 100 -13.05 12.88 34.97
CA TYR A 100 -12.46 11.97 35.96
C TYR A 100 -12.41 10.53 35.50
N ALA A 101 -13.09 10.18 34.41
CA ALA A 101 -13.02 8.83 33.81
C ALA A 101 -11.78 8.62 32.92
N GLY A 102 -11.11 9.72 32.53
CA GLY A 102 -10.05 9.70 31.53
C GLY A 102 -10.58 9.46 30.10
N VAL A 103 -9.76 9.78 29.10
CA VAL A 103 -10.10 9.58 27.69
C VAL A 103 -10.37 8.10 27.41
N THR A 104 -11.45 7.84 26.70
CA THR A 104 -11.86 6.50 26.28
C THR A 104 -11.80 6.35 24.76
N GLN A 105 -11.86 5.11 24.26
CA GLN A 105 -11.98 4.85 22.82
C GLN A 105 -13.24 5.49 22.21
N LYS A 106 -14.34 5.55 22.98
CA LYS A 106 -15.59 6.20 22.55
C LYS A 106 -15.39 7.69 22.24
N ASP A 107 -14.53 8.38 22.99
CA ASP A 107 -14.22 9.78 22.78
C ASP A 107 -13.43 9.97 21.47
N ILE A 108 -12.43 9.11 21.22
CA ILE A 108 -11.69 9.08 19.96
C ILE A 108 -12.63 8.82 18.78
N ASP A 109 -13.49 7.80 18.88
CA ASP A 109 -14.47 7.46 17.83
C ASP A 109 -15.44 8.62 17.59
N THR A 110 -15.79 9.38 18.62
CA THR A 110 -16.65 10.56 18.51
C THR A 110 -15.99 11.67 17.71
N ILE A 111 -14.70 11.93 17.95
CA ILE A 111 -13.93 12.90 17.15
C ILE A 111 -13.87 12.44 15.68
N ILE A 112 -13.52 11.18 15.43
CA ILE A 112 -13.43 10.62 14.06
C ILE A 112 -14.79 10.74 13.35
N LYS A 113 -15.90 10.39 14.01
CA LYS A 113 -17.25 10.51 13.44
C LYS A 113 -17.64 11.95 13.11
N SER A 114 -17.23 12.93 13.91
CA SER A 114 -17.50 14.34 13.64
C SER A 114 -16.89 14.81 12.32
N VAL A 115 -15.70 14.29 11.98
CA VAL A 115 -14.98 14.60 10.74
C VAL A 115 -15.62 13.94 9.52
N GLY A 116 -16.26 12.79 9.67
CA GLY A 116 -16.94 12.11 8.57
C GLY A 116 -18.06 12.91 7.88
N LYS A 117 -18.45 14.06 8.44
CA LYS A 117 -19.48 14.98 7.91
C LYS A 117 -18.91 16.24 7.25
N ILE A 118 -17.58 16.37 7.15
CA ILE A 118 -16.97 17.55 6.51
C ILE A 118 -17.26 17.60 5.03
N GLN A 119 -17.25 18.82 4.49
CA GLN A 119 -17.42 19.03 3.06
C GLN A 119 -16.14 18.63 2.32
N ILE A 120 -16.26 17.73 1.35
CA ILE A 120 -15.17 17.26 0.49
C ILE A 120 -15.45 17.64 -0.96
N PRO A 121 -14.42 17.67 -1.84
CA PRO A 121 -14.59 17.98 -3.25
C PRO A 121 -15.58 17.03 -3.95
N GLU A 122 -16.32 17.58 -4.93
CA GLU A 122 -17.22 16.77 -5.74
C GLU A 122 -16.45 15.66 -6.48
N GLY A 123 -17.05 14.49 -6.62
CA GLY A 123 -16.41 13.33 -7.25
C GLY A 123 -15.48 12.54 -6.33
N GLN A 124 -15.23 12.99 -5.11
CA GLN A 124 -14.40 12.28 -4.13
C GLN A 124 -15.23 11.74 -2.95
N GLN A 125 -14.67 10.79 -2.22
CA GLN A 125 -15.23 10.24 -0.99
C GLN A 125 -14.14 9.99 0.05
N ILE A 126 -14.51 10.09 1.33
CA ILE A 126 -13.62 9.72 2.43
C ILE A 126 -13.46 8.19 2.43
N ILE A 127 -12.23 7.71 2.45
CA ILE A 127 -11.90 6.28 2.55
C ILE A 127 -11.25 5.93 3.88
N ASP A 128 -10.60 6.92 4.55
CA ASP A 128 -10.03 6.73 5.88
C ASP A 128 -9.90 8.06 6.63
N ILE A 129 -9.85 8.02 7.97
CA ILE A 129 -9.54 9.15 8.85
C ILE A 129 -8.57 8.65 9.89
N VAL A 130 -7.33 9.11 9.81
CA VAL A 130 -6.22 8.61 10.62
C VAL A 130 -5.80 9.69 11.62
N PRO A 131 -5.94 9.47 12.94
CA PRO A 131 -5.36 10.36 13.93
C PRO A 131 -3.85 10.37 13.82
N SER A 132 -3.26 11.55 13.74
CA SER A 132 -1.80 11.75 13.73
C SER A 132 -1.26 12.21 15.08
N LYS A 133 -2.07 12.95 15.85
CA LYS A 133 -1.75 13.39 17.23
C LYS A 133 -3.00 13.68 18.01
N PHE A 134 -2.90 13.54 19.33
CA PHE A 134 -3.89 14.00 20.28
C PHE A 134 -3.29 15.08 21.19
N ILE A 135 -4.11 16.07 21.53
CA ILE A 135 -3.75 17.18 22.39
C ILE A 135 -4.74 17.19 23.56
N THR A 136 -4.20 17.14 24.75
CA THR A 136 -4.94 17.26 26.03
C THR A 136 -4.51 18.52 26.75
N ASP A 137 -5.19 18.91 27.82
CA ASP A 137 -4.81 20.08 28.62
C ASP A 137 -3.36 20.02 29.12
N SER A 138 -2.78 18.82 29.27
CA SER A 138 -1.47 18.61 29.90
C SER A 138 -0.35 18.29 28.90
N ARG A 139 -0.67 17.70 27.73
CA ARG A 139 0.37 17.22 26.78
C ARG A 139 -0.15 16.89 25.40
N VAL A 140 0.80 16.79 24.45
CA VAL A 140 0.61 16.16 23.15
C VAL A 140 1.01 14.68 23.24
N THR A 141 0.23 13.78 22.68
CA THR A 141 0.46 12.32 22.74
C THR A 141 -0.09 11.62 21.50
N ASP A 142 0.45 10.45 21.19
CA ASP A 142 -0.08 9.55 20.16
C ASP A 142 -1.14 8.59 20.74
N ASP A 143 -1.11 8.36 22.07
CA ASP A 143 -2.13 7.57 22.78
C ASP A 143 -2.71 8.40 23.95
N PRO A 144 -3.96 8.89 23.82
CA PRO A 144 -4.61 9.69 24.85
C PRO A 144 -5.38 8.84 25.86
N ILE A 145 -5.55 7.51 25.64
CA ILE A 145 -6.44 6.68 26.46
C ILE A 145 -6.01 6.71 27.94
N GLY A 146 -6.97 6.93 28.83
CA GLY A 146 -6.76 7.01 30.26
C GLY A 146 -6.19 8.34 30.77
N ILE A 147 -5.90 9.32 29.91
CA ILE A 147 -5.48 10.66 30.33
C ILE A 147 -6.69 11.44 30.82
N PHE A 148 -6.57 12.04 32.02
CA PHE A 148 -7.58 12.93 32.57
C PHE A 148 -7.43 14.32 31.94
N THR A 149 -8.51 14.82 31.33
CA THR A 149 -8.55 16.10 30.63
C THR A 149 -9.99 16.59 30.50
N ASP A 150 -10.20 17.90 30.41
CA ASP A 150 -11.53 18.47 30.14
C ASP A 150 -11.85 18.45 28.64
N TYR A 151 -10.82 18.56 27.78
CA TYR A 151 -10.95 18.60 26.33
C TYR A 151 -9.94 17.64 25.67
N LEU A 152 -10.41 16.96 24.66
CA LEU A 152 -9.56 16.19 23.76
C LEU A 152 -9.62 16.81 22.36
N GLU A 153 -8.48 17.29 21.85
CA GLU A 153 -8.30 17.69 20.46
C GLU A 153 -7.51 16.61 19.72
N ALA A 154 -7.84 16.36 18.47
CA ALA A 154 -7.08 15.48 17.59
C ALA A 154 -6.69 16.21 16.30
N GLU A 155 -5.43 16.06 15.88
CA GLU A 155 -5.00 16.30 14.50
C GLU A 155 -5.27 15.04 13.69
N LEU A 156 -5.98 15.18 12.57
CA LEU A 156 -6.50 14.07 11.79
C LEU A 156 -6.09 14.23 10.32
N ASP A 157 -5.55 13.16 9.75
CA ASP A 157 -5.32 13.03 8.32
C ASP A 157 -6.59 12.43 7.68
N VAL A 158 -7.30 13.23 6.89
CA VAL A 158 -8.50 12.79 6.17
C VAL A 158 -8.09 12.34 4.79
N VAL A 159 -8.27 11.05 4.53
CA VAL A 159 -7.91 10.40 3.28
C VAL A 159 -9.14 10.31 2.39
N ILE A 160 -9.09 10.98 1.25
CA ILE A 160 -10.16 10.98 0.26
C ILE A 160 -9.69 10.35 -1.05
N ALA A 161 -10.60 9.71 -1.77
CA ALA A 161 -10.29 9.05 -3.03
C ALA A 161 -11.36 9.33 -4.09
N ASP A 162 -10.97 9.19 -5.36
CA ASP A 162 -11.87 9.31 -6.51
C ASP A 162 -12.97 8.23 -6.46
N LYS A 163 -14.23 8.66 -6.43
CA LYS A 163 -15.41 7.78 -6.40
C LYS A 163 -15.45 6.81 -7.57
N SER A 164 -14.98 7.20 -8.75
CA SER A 164 -15.02 6.35 -9.94
C SER A 164 -14.04 5.19 -9.81
N VAL A 165 -12.86 5.43 -9.24
CA VAL A 165 -11.84 4.40 -8.97
C VAL A 165 -12.32 3.46 -7.89
N VAL A 166 -12.81 4.00 -6.78
CA VAL A 166 -13.38 3.21 -5.68
C VAL A 166 -14.52 2.32 -6.19
N LYS A 167 -15.40 2.85 -7.05
CA LYS A 167 -16.47 2.07 -7.68
C LYS A 167 -15.93 0.93 -8.55
N ASN A 168 -14.87 1.17 -9.35
CA ASN A 168 -14.27 0.12 -10.20
C ASN A 168 -13.65 -1.00 -9.35
N ILE A 169 -12.96 -0.66 -8.26
CA ILE A 169 -12.47 -1.64 -7.28
C ILE A 169 -13.65 -2.44 -6.71
N GLY A 170 -14.70 -1.74 -6.24
CA GLY A 170 -15.89 -2.36 -5.68
C GLY A 170 -16.59 -3.32 -6.63
N MET A 171 -16.72 -2.95 -7.92
CA MET A 171 -17.30 -3.83 -8.94
C MET A 171 -16.44 -5.06 -9.20
N SER A 172 -15.10 -4.93 -9.17
CA SER A 172 -14.20 -6.07 -9.34
C SER A 172 -14.31 -7.03 -8.16
N MET A 173 -14.35 -6.52 -6.91
CA MET A 173 -14.56 -7.31 -5.70
C MET A 173 -15.92 -8.02 -5.72
N GLN A 174 -16.99 -7.31 -6.06
CA GLN A 174 -18.34 -7.89 -6.16
C GLN A 174 -18.42 -9.00 -7.22
N LYS A 175 -17.80 -8.80 -8.39
CA LYS A 175 -17.69 -9.85 -9.43
C LYS A 175 -16.89 -11.07 -8.98
N ALA A 176 -15.92 -10.86 -8.06
CA ALA A 176 -15.19 -11.94 -7.40
C ALA A 176 -16.01 -12.65 -6.30
N GLY A 177 -17.22 -12.15 -5.96
CA GLY A 177 -18.06 -12.69 -4.90
C GLY A 177 -17.72 -12.19 -3.50
N LEU A 178 -16.93 -11.11 -3.39
CA LEU A 178 -16.46 -10.55 -2.13
C LEU A 178 -17.10 -9.20 -1.82
N GLN A 179 -17.32 -8.93 -0.53
CA GLN A 179 -17.63 -7.60 -0.02
C GLN A 179 -16.32 -6.88 0.35
N ILE A 180 -16.35 -5.55 0.34
CA ILE A 180 -15.23 -4.73 0.81
C ILE A 180 -15.48 -4.36 2.27
N ASP A 181 -14.52 -4.71 3.15
CA ASP A 181 -14.51 -4.31 4.56
C ASP A 181 -13.89 -2.92 4.75
N GLY A 182 -13.01 -2.52 3.85
CA GLY A 182 -12.38 -1.20 3.83
C GLY A 182 -11.36 -1.07 2.70
N ILE A 183 -10.92 0.17 2.46
CA ILE A 183 -9.90 0.49 1.45
C ILE A 183 -8.69 1.08 2.16
N VAL A 184 -7.52 0.58 1.84
CA VAL A 184 -6.24 0.99 2.45
C VAL A 184 -5.33 1.56 1.38
N THR A 185 -4.78 2.75 1.59
CA THR A 185 -3.77 3.32 0.69
C THR A 185 -2.47 2.52 0.79
N ASN A 186 -1.82 2.25 -0.33
CA ASN A 186 -0.58 1.45 -0.37
C ASN A 186 0.47 1.92 0.65
N GLY A 187 0.70 3.23 0.76
CA GLY A 187 1.63 3.78 1.73
C GLY A 187 1.31 3.41 3.17
N PHE A 188 0.01 3.44 3.56
CA PHE A 188 -0.40 3.00 4.89
C PHE A 188 -0.27 1.50 5.09
N ALA A 189 -0.51 0.70 4.05
CA ALA A 189 -0.34 -0.74 4.12
C ALA A 189 1.11 -1.13 4.46
N VAL A 190 2.09 -0.49 3.82
CA VAL A 190 3.50 -0.90 3.89
C VAL A 190 4.27 -0.23 5.02
N LYS A 191 3.88 0.99 5.45
CA LYS A 191 4.63 1.81 6.41
C LYS A 191 5.03 1.08 7.70
N ASP A 192 4.08 0.35 8.32
CA ASP A 192 4.29 -0.29 9.62
C ASP A 192 5.12 -1.58 9.54
N ILE A 193 5.46 -2.01 8.31
CA ILE A 193 6.32 -3.16 8.05
C ILE A 193 7.76 -2.73 7.85
N VAL A 194 7.99 -1.63 7.13
CA VAL A 194 9.31 -1.28 6.63
C VAL A 194 9.90 -0.01 7.28
N LEU A 195 9.07 0.84 7.90
CA LEU A 195 9.52 2.06 8.57
C LEU A 195 9.66 1.87 10.08
N SER A 196 10.64 2.55 10.67
CA SER A 196 10.73 2.71 12.12
C SER A 196 9.87 3.89 12.60
N GLU A 197 9.53 3.92 13.91
CA GLU A 197 8.80 5.03 14.50
C GLU A 197 9.61 6.35 14.40
N GLU A 198 10.94 6.27 14.51
CA GLU A 198 11.82 7.42 14.35
C GLU A 198 11.73 8.01 12.94
N GLU A 199 11.80 7.17 11.90
CA GLU A 199 11.67 7.61 10.51
C GLU A 199 10.31 8.27 10.26
N LYS A 200 9.21 7.67 10.73
CA LYS A 200 7.85 8.23 10.61
C LYS A 200 7.71 9.58 11.31
N SER A 201 8.41 9.77 12.42
CA SER A 201 8.40 11.02 13.19
C SER A 201 9.24 12.12 12.54
N GLN A 202 10.47 11.81 12.13
CA GLN A 202 11.45 12.79 11.63
C GLN A 202 11.19 13.24 10.19
N GLY A 203 10.60 12.40 9.38
CA GLY A 203 10.32 12.65 7.95
C GLY A 203 11.00 11.64 7.06
N VAL A 204 10.19 10.81 6.38
CA VAL A 204 10.65 9.72 5.53
C VAL A 204 9.86 9.68 4.21
N LEU A 205 10.60 9.45 3.12
CA LEU A 205 10.07 9.08 1.83
C LEU A 205 9.96 7.55 1.76
N LEU A 206 8.76 7.02 1.61
CA LEU A 206 8.52 5.61 1.33
C LEU A 206 8.22 5.45 -0.15
N LEU A 207 9.02 4.66 -0.84
CA LEU A 207 8.84 4.27 -2.24
C LEU A 207 8.46 2.80 -2.29
N ASP A 208 7.28 2.49 -2.81
CA ASP A 208 6.91 1.11 -3.13
C ASP A 208 7.03 0.93 -4.65
N ILE A 209 8.19 0.36 -5.08
CA ILE A 209 8.53 0.19 -6.50
C ILE A 209 8.06 -1.19 -6.93
N GLY A 210 6.87 -1.23 -7.54
CA GLY A 210 6.28 -2.43 -8.12
C GLY A 210 6.74 -2.68 -9.56
N ASP A 211 6.11 -3.67 -10.21
CA ASP A 211 6.39 -3.98 -11.61
C ASP A 211 5.90 -2.86 -12.54
N GLY A 212 4.68 -2.35 -12.34
CA GLY A 212 4.08 -1.36 -13.27
C GLY A 212 4.01 0.07 -12.74
N SER A 213 4.33 0.32 -11.48
CA SER A 213 4.22 1.65 -10.86
C SER A 213 5.15 1.80 -9.65
N VAL A 214 5.42 3.06 -9.31
CA VAL A 214 6.07 3.48 -8.07
C VAL A 214 5.06 4.26 -7.25
N ASP A 215 4.65 3.76 -6.09
CA ASP A 215 3.91 4.52 -5.10
C ASP A 215 4.85 5.34 -4.23
N ILE A 216 4.57 6.63 -4.13
CA ILE A 216 5.32 7.62 -3.36
C ILE A 216 4.48 7.99 -2.14
N SER A 217 5.03 7.86 -0.94
CA SER A 217 4.39 8.34 0.28
C SER A 217 5.39 9.06 1.16
N VAL A 218 5.04 10.23 1.66
CA VAL A 218 5.87 11.02 2.58
C VAL A 218 5.20 11.07 3.94
N PHE A 219 5.89 10.58 4.95
CA PHE A 219 5.44 10.61 6.35
C PHE A 219 6.29 11.57 7.17
N LYS A 220 5.68 12.29 8.10
CA LYS A 220 6.34 13.14 9.09
C LYS A 220 5.42 13.36 10.28
N ASN A 221 5.99 13.45 11.49
CA ASN A 221 5.22 13.60 12.72
C ASN A 221 4.11 12.52 12.86
N ASN A 222 4.42 11.29 12.48
CA ASN A 222 3.53 10.11 12.47
C ASN A 222 2.31 10.21 11.52
N GLY A 223 2.14 11.32 10.81
CA GLY A 223 1.10 11.54 9.81
C GLY A 223 1.63 11.43 8.38
N ILE A 224 0.72 11.33 7.41
CA ILE A 224 1.06 11.39 5.99
C ILE A 224 1.01 12.84 5.49
N LEU A 225 2.04 13.27 4.77
CA LEU A 225 2.10 14.59 4.15
C LEU A 225 1.70 14.56 2.68
N TYR A 226 2.03 13.47 1.99
CA TYR A 226 1.87 13.38 0.54
C TYR A 226 1.78 11.94 0.11
N THR A 227 0.98 11.67 -0.91
CA THR A 227 0.93 10.39 -1.61
C THR A 227 0.69 10.63 -3.10
N ASP A 228 1.37 9.86 -3.94
CA ASP A 228 1.24 9.88 -5.40
C ASP A 228 1.68 8.54 -5.99
N THR A 229 1.47 8.34 -7.28
CA THR A 229 1.95 7.16 -7.99
C THR A 229 2.49 7.56 -9.36
N ILE A 230 3.69 7.12 -9.70
CA ILE A 230 4.27 7.26 -11.03
C ILE A 230 4.02 5.94 -11.79
N PRO A 231 3.45 5.96 -13.02
CA PRO A 231 3.10 4.76 -13.77
C PRO A 231 4.30 4.17 -14.53
N VAL A 232 5.42 4.01 -13.85
CA VAL A 232 6.67 3.35 -14.28
C VAL A 232 7.16 2.44 -13.16
N GLY A 233 7.79 1.31 -13.52
CA GLY A 233 8.28 0.35 -12.54
C GLY A 233 9.22 -0.67 -13.18
N GLY A 234 9.37 -1.83 -12.53
CA GLY A 234 10.27 -2.90 -12.95
C GLY A 234 10.01 -3.45 -14.36
N ASP A 235 8.75 -3.47 -14.80
CA ASP A 235 8.35 -3.89 -16.15
C ASP A 235 8.88 -2.93 -17.22
N THR A 236 8.95 -1.64 -16.91
CA THR A 236 9.51 -0.66 -17.84
C THR A 236 10.99 -0.94 -18.10
N ILE A 237 11.76 -1.25 -17.04
CA ILE A 237 13.17 -1.63 -17.17
C ILE A 237 13.31 -2.90 -18.00
N THR A 238 12.49 -3.93 -17.72
CA THR A 238 12.48 -5.18 -18.48
C THR A 238 12.15 -4.95 -19.95
N ASN A 239 11.20 -4.08 -20.25
CA ASN A 239 10.80 -3.74 -21.60
C ASN A 239 11.92 -3.00 -22.36
N ASP A 240 12.60 -2.07 -21.70
CA ASP A 240 13.74 -1.36 -22.30
C ASP A 240 14.88 -2.32 -22.65
N ILE A 241 15.20 -3.28 -21.77
CA ILE A 241 16.16 -4.35 -22.04
C ILE A 241 15.72 -5.19 -23.24
N SER A 242 14.43 -5.58 -23.28
CA SER A 242 13.88 -6.39 -24.38
C SER A 242 14.02 -5.68 -25.73
N ILE A 243 13.71 -4.38 -25.79
CA ILE A 243 13.81 -3.56 -26.99
C ILE A 243 15.28 -3.29 -27.35
N GLY A 244 16.07 -2.83 -26.39
CA GLY A 244 17.46 -2.44 -26.62
C GLY A 244 18.38 -3.57 -27.04
N LEU A 245 18.10 -4.79 -26.55
CA LEU A 245 18.87 -5.99 -26.90
C LEU A 245 18.20 -6.86 -27.98
N GLU A 246 16.98 -6.52 -28.43
CA GLU A 246 16.18 -7.29 -29.41
C GLU A 246 15.94 -8.74 -28.97
N ILE A 247 15.56 -8.94 -27.69
CA ILE A 247 15.29 -10.25 -27.08
C ILE A 247 13.84 -10.32 -26.55
N SER A 248 13.40 -11.52 -26.19
CA SER A 248 12.07 -11.68 -25.59
C SER A 248 11.99 -11.00 -24.22
N TYR A 249 10.78 -10.55 -23.84
CA TYR A 249 10.52 -10.00 -22.51
C TYR A 249 10.96 -10.96 -21.38
N GLN A 250 10.71 -12.25 -21.56
CA GLN A 250 11.09 -13.28 -20.59
C GLN A 250 12.61 -13.40 -20.42
N GLU A 251 13.37 -13.31 -21.50
CA GLU A 251 14.83 -13.31 -21.46
C GLU A 251 15.36 -12.01 -20.84
N ALA A 252 14.77 -10.86 -21.18
CA ALA A 252 15.08 -9.57 -20.59
C ALA A 252 14.85 -9.56 -19.06
N ASP A 253 13.73 -10.15 -18.58
CA ASP A 253 13.44 -10.25 -17.14
C ASP A 253 14.47 -11.15 -16.41
N LYS A 254 14.88 -12.25 -17.03
CA LYS A 254 15.96 -13.10 -16.49
C LYS A 254 17.28 -12.33 -16.39
N LEU A 255 17.67 -11.59 -17.45
CA LEU A 255 18.90 -10.79 -17.46
C LEU A 255 18.86 -9.71 -16.38
N LYS A 256 17.75 -8.99 -16.26
CA LYS A 256 17.54 -8.00 -15.19
C LYS A 256 17.75 -8.62 -13.81
N LYS A 257 17.16 -9.78 -13.56
CA LYS A 257 17.26 -10.48 -12.26
C LYS A 257 18.65 -11.05 -11.99
N GLN A 258 19.33 -11.50 -12.99
CA GLN A 258 20.62 -12.19 -12.84
C GLN A 258 21.81 -11.22 -12.85
N TYR A 259 21.76 -10.18 -13.66
CA TYR A 259 22.87 -9.26 -13.93
C TYR A 259 22.54 -7.80 -13.64
N GLY A 260 21.37 -7.50 -13.07
CA GLY A 260 20.93 -6.14 -12.82
C GLY A 260 21.89 -5.36 -11.94
N LEU A 261 22.40 -4.25 -12.47
CA LEU A 261 23.25 -3.30 -11.77
C LEU A 261 22.81 -1.87 -12.16
N ALA A 262 22.80 -0.98 -11.18
CA ALA A 262 22.17 0.33 -11.38
C ALA A 262 23.03 1.34 -12.15
N ARG A 263 24.34 1.12 -12.29
CA ARG A 263 25.25 1.99 -13.06
C ARG A 263 26.42 1.23 -13.64
N VAL A 264 26.86 1.66 -14.82
CA VAL A 264 28.07 1.14 -15.48
C VAL A 264 29.32 1.35 -14.63
N SER A 265 29.42 2.48 -13.93
CA SER A 265 30.52 2.80 -13.01
C SER A 265 30.68 1.82 -11.83
N TYR A 266 29.70 0.97 -11.59
CA TYR A 266 29.73 -0.06 -10.55
C TYR A 266 30.21 -1.42 -11.06
N ILE A 267 30.54 -1.55 -12.35
CA ILE A 267 31.06 -2.79 -12.93
C ILE A 267 32.55 -2.94 -12.58
N ASP A 268 32.89 -4.01 -11.86
CA ASP A 268 34.28 -4.33 -11.53
C ASP A 268 35.00 -4.95 -12.73
N ASN A 269 34.33 -5.86 -13.46
CA ASN A 269 34.85 -6.51 -14.67
C ASN A 269 33.76 -6.58 -15.73
N ASP A 270 34.05 -6.08 -16.93
CA ASP A 270 33.11 -6.10 -18.05
C ASP A 270 33.16 -7.41 -18.82
N TYR A 271 32.44 -8.42 -18.29
CA TYR A 271 32.39 -9.76 -18.89
C TYR A 271 31.34 -9.85 -20.02
N SER A 272 31.42 -10.93 -20.79
CA SER A 272 30.50 -11.18 -21.89
C SER A 272 29.32 -12.05 -21.42
N ILE A 273 28.09 -11.69 -21.85
CA ILE A 273 26.83 -12.40 -21.59
C ILE A 273 26.34 -12.99 -22.92
N THR A 274 26.05 -14.28 -22.95
CA THR A 274 25.50 -14.95 -24.14
C THR A 274 23.97 -14.97 -24.04
N LEU A 275 23.28 -14.44 -25.05
CA LEU A 275 21.84 -14.30 -25.15
C LEU A 275 21.24 -15.29 -26.15
N SER A 276 20.03 -15.76 -25.90
CA SER A 276 19.22 -16.47 -26.87
C SER A 276 18.36 -15.47 -27.65
N THR A 277 18.57 -15.35 -28.97
CA THR A 277 17.79 -14.40 -29.79
C THR A 277 16.45 -14.97 -30.25
N TYR A 278 15.47 -14.08 -30.49
CA TYR A 278 14.06 -14.41 -30.78
C TYR A 278 13.82 -15.02 -32.18
N ASN A 279 14.77 -14.97 -33.10
CA ASN A 279 14.59 -15.37 -34.48
C ASN A 279 14.88 -16.85 -34.68
N GLY A 280 13.93 -17.74 -34.37
CA GLY A 280 13.76 -19.14 -34.84
C GLY A 280 14.94 -20.03 -35.21
N ASP A 281 16.03 -19.47 -35.63
CA ASP A 281 17.36 -20.07 -35.73
C ASP A 281 18.05 -19.86 -34.39
N ALA A 282 18.61 -20.90 -33.79
CA ALA A 282 19.34 -20.87 -32.52
C ALA A 282 20.62 -19.99 -32.61
N LYS A 283 20.45 -18.73 -32.95
CA LYS A 283 21.53 -17.74 -32.95
C LYS A 283 21.72 -17.19 -31.54
N THR A 284 22.88 -17.42 -31.01
CA THR A 284 23.36 -16.78 -29.81
C THR A 284 23.97 -15.43 -30.15
N LYS A 285 23.55 -14.38 -29.44
CA LYS A 285 24.19 -13.06 -29.48
C LYS A 285 25.03 -12.91 -28.22
N THR A 286 26.22 -12.38 -28.32
CA THR A 286 27.06 -12.06 -27.17
C THR A 286 27.11 -10.54 -27.01
N ILE A 287 26.84 -10.05 -25.82
CA ILE A 287 26.94 -8.64 -25.44
C ILE A 287 27.93 -8.46 -24.29
N LYS A 288 28.38 -7.25 -24.06
CA LYS A 288 29.09 -6.90 -22.83
C LYS A 288 28.11 -6.63 -21.69
N CYS A 289 28.52 -6.91 -20.46
CA CYS A 289 27.71 -6.55 -19.27
C CYS A 289 27.39 -5.06 -19.23
N SER A 290 28.35 -4.21 -19.66
CA SER A 290 28.15 -2.77 -19.76
C SER A 290 27.00 -2.39 -20.68
N GLU A 291 26.77 -3.04 -21.81
CA GLU A 291 25.67 -2.77 -22.73
C GLU A 291 24.29 -3.00 -22.07
N LEU A 292 24.17 -4.07 -21.26
CA LEU A 292 22.96 -4.33 -20.48
C LEU A 292 22.77 -3.28 -19.38
N VAL A 293 23.86 -2.96 -18.67
CA VAL A 293 23.80 -2.04 -17.53
C VAL A 293 23.51 -0.60 -17.98
N GLU A 294 24.01 -0.15 -19.15
CA GLU A 294 23.66 1.16 -19.72
C GLU A 294 22.15 1.34 -19.89
N ILE A 295 21.45 0.31 -20.37
CA ILE A 295 19.98 0.34 -20.53
C ILE A 295 19.31 0.44 -19.15
N ILE A 296 19.78 -0.35 -18.18
CA ILE A 296 19.23 -0.37 -16.83
C ILE A 296 19.47 0.98 -16.14
N GLU A 297 20.71 1.52 -16.21
CA GLU A 297 21.11 2.80 -15.62
C GLU A 297 20.20 3.93 -16.09
N ALA A 298 20.01 4.06 -17.41
CA ALA A 298 19.18 5.11 -17.99
C ALA A 298 17.77 5.11 -17.40
N ARG A 299 17.15 3.94 -17.24
CA ARG A 299 15.79 3.85 -16.69
C ARG A 299 15.74 4.03 -15.18
N VAL A 300 16.69 3.48 -14.45
CA VAL A 300 16.78 3.64 -12.98
C VAL A 300 16.98 5.11 -12.61
N GLU A 301 17.87 5.82 -13.32
CA GLU A 301 18.08 7.25 -13.12
C GLU A 301 16.81 8.05 -13.44
N GLU A 302 16.15 7.76 -14.55
CA GLU A 302 14.90 8.44 -14.90
C GLU A 302 13.82 8.26 -13.84
N ILE A 303 13.62 7.04 -13.31
CA ILE A 303 12.66 6.78 -12.23
C ILE A 303 12.96 7.68 -11.03
N PHE A 304 14.19 7.71 -10.54
CA PHE A 304 14.54 8.55 -9.38
C PHE A 304 14.50 10.05 -9.68
N MET A 305 14.80 10.47 -10.90
CA MET A 305 14.62 11.88 -11.33
C MET A 305 13.14 12.28 -11.31
N MET A 306 12.25 11.44 -11.85
CA MET A 306 10.80 11.70 -11.79
C MET A 306 10.30 11.81 -10.35
N ILE A 307 10.78 10.93 -9.44
CA ILE A 307 10.44 11.00 -8.03
C ILE A 307 10.91 12.33 -7.44
N ARG A 308 12.17 12.71 -7.70
CA ARG A 308 12.73 13.98 -7.23
C ARG A 308 11.93 15.18 -7.74
N GLU A 309 11.53 15.19 -8.99
CA GLU A 309 10.69 16.26 -9.58
C GLU A 309 9.36 16.38 -8.83
N ARG A 310 8.67 15.26 -8.56
CA ARG A 310 7.44 15.24 -7.75
C ARG A 310 7.62 15.85 -6.35
N LEU A 311 8.74 15.53 -5.70
CA LEU A 311 9.05 16.09 -4.38
C LEU A 311 9.35 17.60 -4.44
N VAL A 312 10.03 18.06 -5.50
CA VAL A 312 10.32 19.48 -5.74
C VAL A 312 9.03 20.27 -6.01
N GLU A 313 8.20 19.79 -6.95
CA GLU A 313 6.93 20.41 -7.33
C GLU A 313 5.98 20.60 -6.14
N ASN A 314 6.04 19.68 -5.18
CA ASN A 314 5.20 19.70 -3.97
C ASN A 314 5.90 20.32 -2.74
N GLY A 315 7.12 20.87 -2.88
CA GLY A 315 7.84 21.55 -1.81
C GLY A 315 8.25 20.66 -0.65
N LEU A 316 8.46 19.34 -0.89
CA LEU A 316 8.65 18.34 0.15
C LEU A 316 10.11 18.08 0.54
N GLN A 317 11.10 18.65 -0.19
CA GLN A 317 12.52 18.34 0.00
C GLN A 317 13.00 18.57 1.44
N ASN A 318 12.51 19.63 2.09
CA ASN A 318 12.90 19.99 3.48
C ASN A 318 12.09 19.21 4.54
N SER A 319 11.20 18.34 4.11
CA SER A 319 10.35 17.54 5.00
C SER A 319 10.81 16.09 5.12
N ILE A 320 11.85 15.71 4.37
CA ILE A 320 12.30 14.32 4.23
C ILE A 320 13.75 14.23 4.64
N ASN A 321 14.06 13.34 5.59
CA ASN A 321 15.42 13.11 6.11
C ASN A 321 16.02 11.79 5.60
N SER A 322 15.19 10.85 5.16
CA SER A 322 15.61 9.54 4.64
C SER A 322 14.60 8.99 3.63
N CYS A 323 15.03 7.99 2.88
CA CYS A 323 14.18 7.26 1.94
C CYS A 323 14.25 5.75 2.22
N VAL A 324 13.10 5.09 2.15
CA VAL A 324 12.99 3.64 2.26
C VAL A 324 12.35 3.11 0.99
N ILE A 325 13.03 2.17 0.32
CA ILE A 325 12.55 1.49 -0.89
C ILE A 325 11.94 0.16 -0.50
N SER A 326 10.74 -0.10 -0.97
CA SER A 326 9.98 -1.35 -0.88
C SER A 326 9.57 -1.82 -2.28
N GLY A 327 8.95 -3.00 -2.36
CA GLY A 327 8.49 -3.57 -3.63
C GLY A 327 9.52 -4.43 -4.35
N GLN A 328 9.10 -5.10 -5.43
CA GLN A 328 9.92 -6.07 -6.15
C GLN A 328 10.47 -5.56 -7.48
N GLY A 329 9.98 -4.41 -7.97
CA GLY A 329 10.31 -3.89 -9.31
C GLY A 329 11.79 -3.57 -9.52
N ILE A 330 12.50 -3.16 -8.45
CA ILE A 330 13.91 -2.76 -8.50
C ILE A 330 14.81 -3.59 -7.58
N ASN A 331 14.23 -4.51 -6.80
CA ASN A 331 14.96 -5.25 -5.77
C ASN A 331 16.08 -6.17 -6.33
N SER A 332 15.98 -6.57 -7.60
CA SER A 332 17.00 -7.35 -8.30
C SER A 332 18.11 -6.50 -8.93
N ILE A 333 18.03 -5.18 -8.86
CA ILE A 333 19.02 -4.27 -9.42
C ILE A 333 19.98 -3.83 -8.32
N ASN A 334 21.17 -4.42 -8.32
CA ASN A 334 22.17 -4.14 -7.31
C ASN A 334 22.60 -2.67 -7.29
N LYS A 335 22.85 -2.14 -6.13
CA LYS A 335 23.29 -0.75 -5.86
C LYS A 335 22.30 0.34 -6.34
N SER A 336 21.03 -0.02 -6.56
CA SER A 336 19.98 0.96 -6.90
C SER A 336 19.72 1.97 -5.75
N GLU A 337 19.91 1.55 -4.48
CA GLU A 337 19.86 2.45 -3.32
C GLU A 337 20.92 3.56 -3.39
N LYS A 338 22.13 3.25 -3.88
CA LYS A 338 23.20 4.27 -4.04
C LYS A 338 22.87 5.26 -5.15
N THR A 339 22.32 4.78 -6.26
CA THR A 339 21.85 5.65 -7.33
C THR A 339 20.71 6.56 -6.85
N ALA A 340 19.80 6.04 -6.04
CA ALA A 340 18.75 6.82 -5.41
C ALA A 340 19.32 7.89 -4.46
N GLU A 341 20.30 7.55 -3.60
CA GLU A 341 21.00 8.51 -2.71
C GLU A 341 21.62 9.66 -3.48
N ASP A 342 22.31 9.33 -4.59
CA ASP A 342 22.97 10.32 -5.44
C ASP A 342 21.98 11.29 -6.09
N ILE A 343 20.77 10.83 -6.46
CA ILE A 343 19.77 11.66 -7.12
C ILE A 343 18.92 12.41 -6.09
N LEU A 344 18.43 11.72 -5.07
CA LEU A 344 17.54 12.30 -4.07
C LEU A 344 18.26 13.18 -3.03
N LYS A 345 19.57 12.99 -2.86
CA LYS A 345 20.43 13.70 -1.90
C LYS A 345 20.03 13.48 -0.43
N ILE A 346 19.50 12.34 -0.12
CA ILE A 346 19.14 11.87 1.21
C ILE A 346 19.57 10.40 1.38
N PRO A 347 19.83 9.91 2.59
CA PRO A 347 20.13 8.50 2.85
C PRO A 347 19.00 7.59 2.36
N VAL A 348 19.35 6.48 1.69
CA VAL A 348 18.40 5.51 1.14
C VAL A 348 18.72 4.11 1.65
N ARG A 349 17.70 3.36 2.03
CA ARG A 349 17.81 1.94 2.37
C ARG A 349 16.67 1.12 1.79
N PHE A 350 16.87 -0.16 1.63
CA PHE A 350 15.76 -1.08 1.40
C PHE A 350 15.00 -1.37 2.69
N GLY A 351 13.69 -1.48 2.57
CA GLY A 351 12.80 -1.88 3.66
C GLY A 351 12.98 -3.37 3.97
N ASN A 352 13.54 -3.67 5.13
CA ASN A 352 13.65 -5.03 5.62
C ASN A 352 12.44 -5.38 6.47
N SER A 353 11.57 -6.26 6.00
CA SER A 353 10.54 -6.85 6.85
C SER A 353 11.18 -7.87 7.81
N LYS A 354 11.01 -7.68 9.10
CA LYS A 354 11.42 -8.67 10.12
C LYS A 354 10.67 -10.01 9.97
N THR A 355 9.55 -10.00 9.24
CA THR A 355 8.69 -11.16 8.93
C THR A 355 8.90 -11.70 7.51
N ALA A 356 9.91 -11.22 6.78
CA ALA A 356 10.18 -11.63 5.38
C ALA A 356 10.36 -13.15 5.19
N ASN A 357 10.72 -13.88 6.25
CA ASN A 357 10.86 -15.34 6.19
C ASN A 357 9.51 -16.10 6.23
N LEU A 358 8.40 -15.42 6.55
CA LEU A 358 7.07 -16.03 6.70
C LEU A 358 6.11 -15.67 5.56
N ILE A 359 6.47 -14.72 4.71
CA ILE A 359 5.59 -14.16 3.69
C ILE A 359 6.35 -14.11 2.36
N LYS A 360 5.65 -14.48 1.29
CA LYS A 360 6.20 -14.27 -0.07
C LYS A 360 6.46 -12.78 -0.28
N PRO A 361 7.66 -12.38 -0.69
CA PRO A 361 8.02 -10.96 -0.87
C PRO A 361 7.03 -10.18 -1.75
N GLU A 362 6.46 -10.85 -2.74
CA GLU A 362 5.45 -10.27 -3.62
C GLU A 362 4.10 -10.00 -2.97
N CYS A 363 3.82 -10.57 -1.78
CA CYS A 363 2.59 -10.37 -1.01
C CYS A 363 2.74 -9.32 0.11
N LEU A 364 3.82 -8.54 0.10
CA LEU A 364 4.10 -7.55 1.15
C LEU A 364 2.95 -6.52 1.30
N GLY A 365 2.38 -6.04 0.19
CA GLY A 365 1.23 -5.12 0.20
C GLY A 365 0.00 -5.73 0.86
N ALA A 366 -0.37 -6.95 0.48
CA ALA A 366 -1.50 -7.67 1.08
C ALA A 366 -1.30 -7.94 2.58
N TYR A 367 -0.08 -8.33 2.97
CA TYR A 367 0.28 -8.46 4.39
C TYR A 367 0.19 -7.11 5.12
N GLY A 368 0.67 -6.06 4.49
CA GLY A 368 0.61 -4.71 5.04
C GLY A 368 -0.81 -4.26 5.34
N ILE A 369 -1.75 -4.56 4.45
CA ILE A 369 -3.17 -4.31 4.70
C ILE A 369 -3.63 -5.04 5.96
N VAL A 370 -3.32 -6.34 6.08
CA VAL A 370 -3.68 -7.14 7.26
C VAL A 370 -3.08 -6.54 8.54
N LYS A 371 -1.80 -6.15 8.50
CA LYS A 371 -1.09 -5.55 9.64
C LYS A 371 -1.68 -4.21 10.03
N TYR A 372 -1.92 -3.32 9.06
CA TYR A 372 -2.52 -2.01 9.28
C TYR A 372 -3.90 -2.13 9.95
N VAL A 373 -4.76 -2.99 9.40
CA VAL A 373 -6.10 -3.22 9.96
C VAL A 373 -6.02 -3.83 11.36
N SER A 374 -5.08 -4.75 11.62
CA SER A 374 -4.91 -5.32 12.95
C SER A 374 -4.50 -4.29 13.99
N ASN A 375 -3.64 -3.32 13.61
CA ASN A 375 -3.23 -2.23 14.49
C ASN A 375 -4.42 -1.32 14.85
N ILE A 376 -5.28 -0.99 13.87
CA ILE A 376 -6.52 -0.21 14.13
C ILE A 376 -7.47 -0.97 15.04
N LYS A 377 -7.70 -2.26 14.80
CA LYS A 377 -8.56 -3.09 15.66
C LYS A 377 -7.99 -3.25 17.07
N HIS A 378 -6.67 -3.36 17.19
CA HIS A 378 -5.99 -3.44 18.47
C HIS A 378 -6.19 -2.17 19.31
N SER A 379 -6.01 -1.00 18.72
CA SER A 379 -6.25 0.28 19.40
C SER A 379 -7.69 0.38 19.93
N LYS A 380 -8.67 -0.12 19.17
CA LYS A 380 -10.08 -0.19 19.58
C LYS A 380 -10.34 -1.17 20.73
N ASN A 381 -9.68 -2.33 20.73
CA ASN A 381 -9.89 -3.38 21.76
C ASN A 381 -9.28 -3.05 23.12
N ILE A 382 -8.24 -2.21 23.19
CA ILE A 382 -7.67 -1.75 24.48
C ILE A 382 -8.68 -0.90 25.24
N GLY A 383 -9.56 -0.14 24.53
CA GLY A 383 -10.63 0.67 25.12
C GLY A 383 -11.91 -0.08 25.48
N SER A 384 -12.15 -1.29 24.96
CA SER A 384 -13.45 -1.96 24.99
C SER A 384 -13.52 -3.21 25.87
N LYS A 385 -13.11 -3.12 27.16
CA LYS A 385 -13.62 -4.10 28.16
C LYS A 385 -15.07 -3.81 28.61
N VAL A 386 -15.71 -2.81 28.03
CA VAL A 386 -17.09 -2.42 28.34
C VAL A 386 -17.83 -2.11 27.04
N GLN A 387 -18.79 -2.98 26.70
CA GLN A 387 -19.84 -2.86 25.68
C GLN A 387 -19.56 -3.32 24.24
N GLN A 388 -20.22 -4.43 23.90
CA GLN A 388 -20.27 -5.09 22.58
C GLN A 388 -21.15 -4.38 21.52
N ASP A 389 -21.68 -3.18 21.75
CA ASP A 389 -22.76 -2.60 20.92
C ASP A 389 -22.35 -1.40 20.03
N VAL A 390 -21.07 -1.03 19.93
CA VAL A 390 -20.63 0.19 19.19
C VAL A 390 -19.76 -0.08 17.96
N GLU A 391 -19.47 -1.32 17.64
CA GLU A 391 -18.48 -1.72 16.60
C GLU A 391 -18.89 -1.44 15.15
N GLN A 392 -20.05 -0.89 14.88
CA GLN A 392 -20.63 -0.90 13.52
C GLN A 392 -20.44 0.40 12.70
N THR A 393 -19.90 1.52 13.17
CA THR A 393 -20.34 2.79 12.59
C THR A 393 -19.41 3.50 11.61
N PHE A 394 -18.10 3.30 11.58
CA PHE A 394 -17.25 4.02 10.62
C PHE A 394 -17.04 3.23 9.32
N PHE A 395 -16.59 1.98 9.42
CA PHE A 395 -16.53 1.10 8.25
C PHE A 395 -17.92 0.83 7.67
N GLU A 396 -18.96 0.77 8.49
CA GLU A 396 -20.35 0.68 8.00
C GLU A 396 -20.76 1.90 7.19
N ASN A 397 -20.35 3.12 7.55
CA ASN A 397 -20.65 4.30 6.73
C ASN A 397 -19.93 4.25 5.40
N VAL A 398 -18.68 3.76 5.35
CA VAL A 398 -17.93 3.49 4.10
C VAL A 398 -18.60 2.35 3.35
N ILE A 399 -18.93 1.24 4.02
CA ILE A 399 -19.67 0.09 3.46
C ILE A 399 -21.09 0.50 3.05
N GLN A 400 -21.79 1.33 3.83
CA GLN A 400 -23.12 1.83 3.50
C GLN A 400 -23.08 2.78 2.29
N SER A 401 -22.05 3.61 2.19
CA SER A 401 -21.78 4.41 0.99
C SER A 401 -21.50 3.54 -0.22
N PHE A 402 -20.78 2.41 -0.03
CA PHE A 402 -20.60 1.39 -1.06
C PHE A 402 -21.89 0.67 -1.42
N LYS A 403 -22.69 0.23 -0.45
CA LYS A 403 -24.00 -0.40 -0.67
C LYS A 403 -24.95 0.54 -1.40
N THR A 404 -24.96 1.82 -1.07
CA THR A 404 -25.77 2.85 -1.74
C THR A 404 -25.27 3.12 -3.17
N LEU A 405 -23.97 3.14 -3.40
CA LEU A 405 -23.34 3.28 -4.73
C LEU A 405 -23.57 2.06 -5.65
N LEU A 406 -23.61 0.86 -5.09
CA LEU A 406 -23.84 -0.39 -5.81
C LEU A 406 -25.32 -0.80 -5.85
N GLY A 407 -26.10 -0.40 -4.86
CA GLY A 407 -27.48 -0.90 -4.60
C GLY A 407 -28.62 -0.27 -5.41
N SER A 408 -28.37 0.75 -6.24
CA SER A 408 -29.47 1.39 -7.00
C SER A 408 -29.93 0.61 -8.24
N LYS A 409 -29.44 -0.61 -8.49
CA LYS A 409 -29.82 -1.43 -9.68
C LYS A 409 -30.47 -2.77 -9.38
N THR A 410 -30.54 -3.22 -8.12
CA THR A 410 -31.11 -4.55 -7.81
C THR A 410 -32.64 -4.59 -7.67
N ASP A 411 -33.31 -3.43 -7.56
CA ASP A 411 -34.78 -3.38 -7.41
C ASP A 411 -35.56 -3.29 -8.73
N LYS A 412 -34.90 -3.29 -9.89
CA LYS A 412 -35.58 -3.24 -11.20
C LYS A 412 -35.63 -4.56 -11.98
N LEU A 413 -35.23 -5.68 -11.39
CA LEU A 413 -35.27 -7.00 -12.02
C LEU A 413 -36.21 -7.99 -11.31
N LYS A 414 -37.11 -7.48 -10.46
CA LYS A 414 -38.27 -8.26 -9.97
C LYS A 414 -39.55 -7.46 -10.23
N LYS A 415 -39.94 -7.43 -11.49
CA LYS A 415 -41.33 -7.30 -11.95
C LYS A 415 -41.48 -7.96 -13.31
#